data_486d885a083109c879dd66072bb59bde
#
_entry.id   486d885a083109c879dd66072bb59bde
#
_cell.length_a   1.000
_cell.length_b   1.000
_cell.length_c   1.000
_cell.angle_alpha   90.00
_cell.angle_beta   90.00
_cell.angle_gamma   90.00
#
_symmetry.space_group_name_H-M   'P 1'
#
loop_
_entity.id
_entity.type
_entity.pdbx_description
1 polymer ?
#
loop_
_entity_poly.entity_id
_entity_poly.type
_entity_poly.pdbx_seq_one_letter_code
_entity_poly.pdbx_strand_id
1 'polypeptide(L)'
;VDRLVGSEMCIRDRSMPFSYDGTLKEHDYVRNSAGYFDVSHMGRLRLDYSQIDEINYLICSDLKNIDNTKALYSIFTSETGSAIDDVIFWKFDDELILICNASNTLKMKKHLDSYSIKYDDLTQHTDLIAVQGKDAISVIKDIMTIPNKFSTLKESVFTYARTGYTGEDGVEIMLEHKNTLDLIDQLESRGVKPCGLGSRDTLRLEASLP
;
A
#
# COMPACT_ATOMS: atom_id res chain seq x y z
N VAL A 1 6.18 16.95 -12.19
CA VAL A 1 5.15 16.85 -13.25
C VAL A 1 3.98 17.71 -12.84
N ASP A 2 3.86 18.92 -13.46
CA ASP A 2 2.83 19.91 -13.16
C ASP A 2 1.43 19.49 -13.68
N ARG A 3 0.94 18.33 -13.26
CA ARG A 3 -0.44 17.91 -13.56
C ARG A 3 -1.41 18.15 -12.40
N LEU A 4 -0.95 18.82 -11.33
CA LEU A 4 -1.71 18.94 -10.10
C LEU A 4 -2.39 20.31 -10.00
N VAL A 5 -3.61 20.41 -10.46
CA VAL A 5 -4.57 21.44 -10.05
C VAL A 5 -5.37 20.86 -8.88
N GLY A 6 -4.86 20.98 -7.67
CA GLY A 6 -5.52 20.45 -6.48
C GLY A 6 -4.89 21.02 -5.21
N SER A 7 -5.50 20.74 -4.07
CA SER A 7 -4.90 21.04 -2.77
C SER A 7 -3.86 19.97 -2.40
N GLU A 8 -2.73 20.41 -1.85
CA GLU A 8 -1.64 19.52 -1.42
C GLU A 8 -1.56 19.46 0.10
N MET A 9 -1.05 18.35 0.62
CA MET A 9 -0.74 18.15 2.02
C MET A 9 0.69 17.62 2.16
N CYS A 10 1.47 18.26 3.04
CA CYS A 10 2.81 17.75 3.37
C CYS A 10 2.70 16.57 4.32
N ILE A 11 3.17 15.40 3.88
CA ILE A 11 3.32 14.22 4.71
C ILE A 11 4.78 13.78 4.63
N ARG A 12 5.50 13.91 5.75
CA ARG A 12 6.87 13.43 5.88
C ARG A 12 7.78 13.90 4.72
N ASP A 13 7.92 15.21 4.54
CA ASP A 13 8.76 15.87 3.53
C ASP A 13 8.35 15.60 2.07
N ARG A 14 7.21 14.97 1.83
CA ARG A 14 6.58 14.82 0.51
C ARG A 14 5.33 15.66 0.42
N SER A 15 5.21 16.44 -0.65
CA SER A 15 3.95 17.07 -1.02
C SER A 15 3.07 16.01 -1.68
N MET A 16 1.96 15.67 -1.01
CA MET A 16 1.01 14.67 -1.49
C MET A 16 -0.29 15.35 -1.91
N PRO A 17 -0.89 14.97 -3.04
CA PRO A 17 -2.14 15.56 -3.46
C PRO A 17 -3.27 15.17 -2.49
N PHE A 18 -3.86 16.18 -1.88
CA PHE A 18 -5.06 15.99 -1.06
C PHE A 18 -6.29 15.74 -1.93
N SER A 19 -6.41 16.47 -3.06
CA SER A 19 -7.42 16.22 -4.09
C SER A 19 -6.97 16.75 -5.45
N TYR A 20 -7.50 16.18 -6.53
CA TYR A 20 -7.32 16.60 -7.93
C TYR A 20 -8.56 17.31 -8.46
N ASP A 21 -9.72 16.63 -8.38
CA ASP A 21 -11.00 17.07 -8.93
C ASP A 21 -12.07 17.29 -7.83
N GLY A 22 -11.61 17.22 -6.57
CA GLY A 22 -12.43 17.38 -5.38
C GLY A 22 -12.80 16.06 -4.70
N THR A 23 -12.65 16.04 -3.37
CA THR A 23 -12.78 14.85 -2.52
C THR A 23 -14.05 14.03 -2.79
N LEU A 24 -15.22 14.65 -2.88
CA LEU A 24 -16.48 13.94 -3.07
C LEU A 24 -16.57 13.28 -4.46
N LYS A 25 -16.10 13.98 -5.48
CA LYS A 25 -16.12 13.49 -6.85
C LYS A 25 -15.16 12.33 -7.07
N GLU A 26 -13.98 12.41 -6.44
CA GLU A 26 -13.00 11.32 -6.44
C GLU A 26 -13.49 10.11 -5.65
N HIS A 27 -14.18 10.32 -4.54
CA HIS A 27 -14.89 9.27 -3.81
C HIS A 27 -15.88 8.53 -4.73
N ASP A 28 -16.69 9.30 -5.49
CA ASP A 28 -17.66 8.75 -6.44
C ASP A 28 -16.98 7.98 -7.59
N TYR A 29 -15.78 8.38 -8.04
CA TYR A 29 -15.02 7.63 -9.05
C TYR A 29 -14.74 6.20 -8.56
N VAL A 30 -14.30 6.06 -7.30
CA VAL A 30 -13.99 4.74 -6.73
C VAL A 30 -15.25 3.90 -6.54
N ARG A 31 -16.34 4.49 -6.02
CA ARG A 31 -17.61 3.76 -5.81
C ARG A 31 -18.27 3.32 -7.12
N ASN A 32 -18.18 4.10 -8.16
CA ASN A 32 -18.93 3.87 -9.40
C ASN A 32 -18.08 3.32 -10.55
N SER A 33 -16.73 3.41 -10.47
CA SER A 33 -15.80 2.97 -11.49
C SER A 33 -14.47 2.54 -10.89
N ALA A 34 -13.39 3.30 -11.15
CA ALA A 34 -12.07 3.06 -10.60
C ALA A 34 -11.27 4.36 -10.43
N GLY A 35 -10.52 4.43 -9.34
CA GLY A 35 -9.55 5.48 -9.05
C GLY A 35 -8.19 4.93 -8.69
N TYR A 36 -7.13 5.71 -8.92
CA TYR A 36 -5.80 5.39 -8.42
C TYR A 36 -5.33 6.43 -7.41
N PHE A 37 -4.59 5.97 -6.41
CA PHE A 37 -4.01 6.78 -5.35
C PHE A 37 -2.49 6.61 -5.35
N ASP A 38 -1.76 7.71 -5.34
CA ASP A 38 -0.35 7.67 -4.97
C ASP A 38 -0.24 7.60 -3.44
N VAL A 39 0.22 6.48 -2.95
CA VAL A 39 0.47 6.23 -1.53
C VAL A 39 1.95 5.98 -1.24
N SER A 40 2.83 6.50 -2.09
CA SER A 40 4.28 6.33 -2.02
C SER A 40 4.94 6.95 -0.78
N HIS A 41 4.18 7.72 0.01
CA HIS A 41 4.62 8.22 1.31
C HIS A 41 4.69 7.13 2.39
N MET A 42 3.98 6.00 2.23
CA MET A 42 4.02 4.89 3.17
C MET A 42 5.40 4.24 3.21
N GLY A 43 5.84 3.79 4.39
CA GLY A 43 7.09 3.07 4.55
C GLY A 43 7.02 1.68 3.92
N ARG A 44 8.06 1.27 3.20
CA ARG A 44 8.20 -0.05 2.58
C ARG A 44 9.53 -0.63 2.99
N LEU A 45 9.50 -1.68 3.82
CA LEU A 45 10.70 -2.35 4.32
C LEU A 45 10.68 -3.79 3.84
N ARG A 46 11.77 -4.22 3.20
CA ARG A 46 11.98 -5.62 2.84
C ARG A 46 12.68 -6.32 3.98
N LEU A 47 12.10 -7.42 4.44
CA LEU A 47 12.60 -8.25 5.53
C LEU A 47 12.95 -9.63 4.99
N ASP A 48 14.04 -10.22 5.51
CA ASP A 48 14.43 -11.60 5.19
C ASP A 48 13.47 -12.57 5.89
N TYR A 49 12.96 -13.54 5.14
CA TYR A 49 12.06 -14.58 5.68
C TYR A 49 12.67 -15.39 6.81
N SER A 50 14.01 -15.52 6.86
CA SER A 50 14.70 -16.22 7.95
C SER A 50 14.45 -15.61 9.34
N GLN A 51 13.99 -14.36 9.40
CA GLN A 51 13.66 -13.62 10.64
C GLN A 51 12.17 -13.72 11.02
N ILE A 52 11.43 -14.63 10.39
CA ILE A 52 9.96 -14.69 10.57
C ILE A 52 9.56 -15.00 12.02
N ASP A 53 10.37 -15.73 12.79
CA ASP A 53 10.08 -16.07 14.18
C ASP A 53 10.15 -14.84 15.08
N GLU A 54 11.17 -14.01 14.90
CA GLU A 54 11.36 -12.75 15.61
C GLU A 54 10.28 -11.74 15.25
N ILE A 55 9.95 -11.64 13.95
CA ILE A 55 8.89 -10.74 13.48
C ILE A 55 7.52 -11.18 14.04
N ASN A 56 7.24 -12.49 14.00
CA ASN A 56 5.99 -13.04 14.47
C ASN A 56 5.77 -12.83 15.99
N TYR A 57 6.84 -12.72 16.74
CA TYR A 57 6.80 -12.39 18.18
C TYR A 57 6.35 -10.95 18.45
N LEU A 58 6.56 -10.03 17.52
CA LEU A 58 6.31 -8.59 17.68
C LEU A 58 4.93 -8.14 17.19
N ILE A 59 4.15 -9.03 16.60
CA ILE A 59 2.87 -8.71 15.94
C ILE A 59 1.70 -9.50 16.54
N CYS A 60 0.49 -8.99 16.34
CA CYS A 60 -0.72 -9.61 16.87
C CYS A 60 -1.25 -10.80 16.03
N SER A 61 -0.80 -10.93 14.78
CA SER A 61 -1.27 -11.97 13.85
C SER A 61 -0.23 -13.07 13.69
N ASP A 62 -0.63 -14.24 13.21
CA ASP A 62 0.28 -15.35 12.95
C ASP A 62 0.76 -15.35 11.49
N LEU A 63 1.87 -14.65 11.25
CA LEU A 63 2.49 -14.54 9.93
C LEU A 63 3.13 -15.86 9.46
N LYS A 64 3.50 -16.75 10.37
CA LYS A 64 4.13 -18.04 10.05
C LYS A 64 3.14 -18.98 9.37
N ASN A 65 1.91 -19.03 9.88
CA ASN A 65 0.91 -20.01 9.47
C ASN A 65 0.01 -19.54 8.31
N ILE A 66 0.26 -18.38 7.70
CA ILE A 66 -0.38 -18.03 6.43
C ILE A 66 0.41 -18.61 5.26
N ASP A 67 -0.29 -18.95 4.18
CA ASP A 67 0.34 -19.39 2.94
C ASP A 67 1.31 -18.34 2.40
N ASN A 68 2.36 -18.77 1.72
CA ASN A 68 3.17 -17.89 0.89
C ASN A 68 2.28 -17.27 -0.20
N THR A 69 2.66 -16.11 -0.71
CA THR A 69 1.82 -15.32 -1.63
C THR A 69 0.52 -14.79 -1.01
N LYS A 70 0.52 -14.50 0.30
CA LYS A 70 -0.59 -13.85 1.01
C LYS A 70 -0.20 -12.48 1.56
N ALA A 71 -1.18 -11.59 1.58
CA ALA A 71 -1.11 -10.35 2.33
C ALA A 71 -1.78 -10.53 3.69
N LEU A 72 -1.17 -9.99 4.76
CA LEU A 72 -1.66 -10.07 6.13
C LEU A 72 -1.67 -8.69 6.77
N TYR A 73 -2.82 -8.24 7.22
CA TYR A 73 -2.91 -7.10 8.13
C TYR A 73 -2.54 -7.52 9.54
N SER A 74 -1.72 -6.72 10.21
CA SER A 74 -1.32 -6.94 11.60
C SER A 74 -1.02 -5.64 12.32
N ILE A 75 -0.77 -5.74 13.61
CA ILE A 75 -0.39 -4.62 14.48
C ILE A 75 0.91 -4.99 15.18
N PHE A 76 1.93 -4.14 15.06
CA PHE A 76 3.10 -4.21 15.94
C PHE A 76 2.75 -3.68 17.32
N THR A 77 3.16 -4.42 18.35
CA THR A 77 2.90 -4.04 19.75
C THR A 77 4.20 -3.87 20.54
N SER A 78 4.13 -3.02 21.55
CA SER A 78 5.17 -2.94 22.57
C SER A 78 5.07 -4.12 23.55
N GLU A 79 6.06 -4.28 24.41
CA GLU A 79 6.06 -5.27 25.51
C GLU A 79 4.86 -5.10 26.46
N THR A 80 4.30 -3.91 26.56
CA THR A 80 3.10 -3.62 27.36
C THR A 80 1.79 -3.85 26.61
N GLY A 81 1.84 -4.31 25.35
CA GLY A 81 0.67 -4.55 24.51
C GLY A 81 0.09 -3.30 23.83
N SER A 82 0.76 -2.14 23.95
CA SER A 82 0.32 -0.92 23.26
C SER A 82 0.65 -1.00 21.76
N ALA A 83 -0.27 -0.56 20.90
CA ALA A 83 -0.03 -0.51 19.47
C ALA A 83 1.11 0.46 19.11
N ILE A 84 2.03 0.00 18.29
CA ILE A 84 3.13 0.81 17.73
C ILE A 84 2.72 1.35 16.37
N ASP A 85 2.27 0.46 15.49
CA ASP A 85 1.73 0.76 14.17
C ASP A 85 0.87 -0.40 13.67
N ASP A 86 -0.12 -0.10 12.85
CA ASP A 86 -0.82 -1.08 12.04
C ASP A 86 -0.16 -1.17 10.67
N VAL A 87 -0.03 -2.39 10.16
CA VAL A 87 0.81 -2.67 9.00
C VAL A 87 0.18 -3.73 8.11
N ILE A 88 0.66 -3.79 6.86
CA ILE A 88 0.38 -4.90 5.96
C ILE A 88 1.69 -5.59 5.60
N PHE A 89 1.71 -6.91 5.76
CA PHE A 89 2.77 -7.76 5.25
C PHE A 89 2.34 -8.35 3.89
N TRP A 90 3.23 -8.26 2.92
CA TRP A 90 3.18 -9.06 1.70
C TRP A 90 4.18 -10.19 1.85
N LYS A 91 3.69 -11.42 1.95
CA LYS A 91 4.51 -12.61 2.15
C LYS A 91 4.85 -13.25 0.81
N PHE A 92 6.11 -13.58 0.62
CA PHE A 92 6.65 -14.36 -0.49
C PHE A 92 7.45 -15.54 0.07
N ASP A 93 7.96 -16.41 -0.79
CA ASP A 93 8.68 -17.62 -0.36
C ASP A 93 9.97 -17.32 0.40
N ASP A 94 10.66 -16.25 0.05
CA ASP A 94 12.00 -15.90 0.54
C ASP A 94 12.09 -14.52 1.21
N GLU A 95 11.05 -13.69 1.09
CA GLU A 95 11.04 -12.33 1.64
C GLU A 95 9.65 -11.91 2.14
N LEU A 96 9.67 -10.89 2.98
CA LEU A 96 8.47 -10.18 3.44
C LEU A 96 8.61 -8.71 3.07
N ILE A 97 7.56 -8.13 2.52
CA ILE A 97 7.46 -6.68 2.37
C ILE A 97 6.53 -6.16 3.46
N LEU A 98 7.07 -5.34 4.34
CA LEU A 98 6.34 -4.64 5.39
C LEU A 98 5.97 -3.26 4.88
N ILE A 99 4.67 -2.97 4.81
CA ILE A 99 4.14 -1.64 4.50
C ILE A 99 3.58 -1.04 5.78
N CYS A 100 4.12 0.10 6.19
CA CYS A 100 3.76 0.79 7.43
C CYS A 100 3.37 2.24 7.18
N ASN A 101 2.67 2.84 8.15
CA ASN A 101 2.20 4.21 8.05
C ASN A 101 3.38 5.20 7.94
N ALA A 102 3.23 6.21 7.08
CA ALA A 102 4.27 7.21 6.83
C ALA A 102 4.77 7.87 8.10
N SER A 103 3.86 8.31 8.97
CA SER A 103 4.18 8.97 10.25
C SER A 103 4.97 8.07 11.21
N ASN A 104 4.78 6.77 11.12
CA ASN A 104 5.36 5.78 12.03
C ASN A 104 6.61 5.08 11.45
N THR A 105 7.01 5.31 10.20
CA THR A 105 8.13 4.59 9.57
C THR A 105 9.44 4.69 10.38
N LEU A 106 9.78 5.86 10.92
CA LEU A 106 10.99 6.01 11.75
C LEU A 106 10.86 5.27 13.09
N LYS A 107 9.66 5.29 13.68
CA LYS A 107 9.36 4.54 14.91
C LYS A 107 9.44 3.04 14.65
N MET A 108 8.91 2.58 13.52
CA MET A 108 8.98 1.19 13.09
C MET A 108 10.42 0.72 12.90
N LYS A 109 11.24 1.49 12.18
CA LYS A 109 12.68 1.18 11.99
C LYS A 109 13.40 1.04 13.33
N LYS A 110 13.23 2.00 14.24
CA LYS A 110 13.82 1.93 15.60
C LYS A 110 13.33 0.71 16.37
N HIS A 111 12.07 0.33 16.20
CA HIS A 111 11.53 -0.86 16.85
C HIS A 111 12.17 -2.14 16.30
N LEU A 112 12.28 -2.29 14.98
CA LEU A 112 12.97 -3.41 14.34
C LEU A 112 14.46 -3.47 14.75
N ASP A 113 15.15 -2.34 14.78
CA ASP A 113 16.55 -2.23 15.21
C ASP A 113 16.75 -2.70 16.66
N SER A 114 15.79 -2.40 17.56
CA SER A 114 15.88 -2.80 18.98
C SER A 114 15.80 -4.32 19.19
N TYR A 115 15.22 -5.04 18.21
CA TYR A 115 15.18 -6.50 18.17
C TYR A 115 16.19 -7.12 17.18
N SER A 116 17.13 -6.30 16.67
CA SER A 116 18.17 -6.73 15.71
C SER A 116 17.60 -7.32 14.41
N ILE A 117 16.38 -6.96 14.05
CA ILE A 117 15.73 -7.38 12.80
C ILE A 117 16.32 -6.54 11.65
N LYS A 118 16.91 -7.20 10.68
CA LYS A 118 17.49 -6.57 9.49
C LYS A 118 16.42 -6.29 8.45
N TYR A 119 16.55 -5.14 7.78
CA TYR A 119 15.66 -4.74 6.70
C TYR A 119 16.38 -3.90 5.65
N ASP A 120 15.86 -3.93 4.43
CA ASP A 120 16.21 -2.96 3.38
C ASP A 120 15.07 -1.95 3.23
N ASP A 121 15.39 -0.67 3.29
CA ASP A 121 14.40 0.39 3.09
C ASP A 121 14.17 0.67 1.59
N LEU A 122 13.04 0.23 1.08
CA LEU A 122 12.64 0.42 -0.31
C LEU A 122 11.92 1.75 -0.55
N THR A 123 11.59 2.52 0.50
CA THR A 123 10.71 3.70 0.44
C THR A 123 11.20 4.78 -0.53
N GLN A 124 12.52 4.95 -0.66
CA GLN A 124 13.11 5.97 -1.53
C GLN A 124 13.41 5.47 -2.95
N HIS A 125 13.25 4.17 -3.21
CA HIS A 125 13.61 3.54 -4.49
C HIS A 125 12.40 3.03 -5.27
N THR A 126 11.23 3.04 -4.63
CA THR A 126 10.00 2.54 -5.23
C THR A 126 8.86 3.53 -5.04
N ASP A 127 7.82 3.39 -5.84
CA ASP A 127 6.51 3.99 -5.62
C ASP A 127 5.50 2.92 -5.21
N LEU A 128 4.41 3.36 -4.59
CA LEU A 128 3.27 2.53 -4.23
C LEU A 128 2.00 3.19 -4.76
N ILE A 129 1.37 2.53 -5.71
CA ILE A 129 0.14 2.99 -6.36
C ILE A 129 -1.00 2.04 -6.00
N ALA A 130 -2.06 2.56 -5.40
CA ALA A 130 -3.27 1.79 -5.12
C ALA A 130 -4.31 2.06 -6.21
N VAL A 131 -4.82 1.02 -6.87
CA VAL A 131 -5.91 1.11 -7.85
C VAL A 131 -7.12 0.42 -7.27
N GLN A 132 -8.17 1.18 -7.02
CA GLN A 132 -9.32 0.77 -6.22
C GLN A 132 -10.63 1.12 -6.92
N GLY A 133 -11.67 0.32 -6.71
CA GLY A 133 -13.02 0.65 -7.15
C GLY A 133 -13.75 -0.53 -7.76
N LYS A 134 -15.05 -0.31 -8.00
CA LYS A 134 -15.97 -1.32 -8.54
C LYS A 134 -15.43 -1.99 -9.82
N ASP A 135 -14.79 -1.22 -10.70
CA ASP A 135 -14.27 -1.69 -11.98
C ASP A 135 -12.75 -1.90 -11.98
N ALA A 136 -12.05 -1.65 -10.86
CA ALA A 136 -10.59 -1.68 -10.78
C ALA A 136 -9.99 -2.99 -11.32
N ILE A 137 -10.52 -4.13 -10.88
CA ILE A 137 -10.03 -5.44 -11.32
C ILE A 137 -10.24 -5.67 -12.82
N SER A 138 -11.35 -5.18 -13.37
CA SER A 138 -11.64 -5.32 -14.81
C SER A 138 -10.68 -4.50 -15.69
N VAL A 139 -10.17 -3.39 -15.16
CA VAL A 139 -9.18 -2.54 -15.84
C VAL A 139 -7.78 -3.13 -15.70
N ILE A 140 -7.41 -3.57 -14.50
CA ILE A 140 -6.05 -4.01 -14.20
C ILE A 140 -5.70 -5.33 -14.86
N LYS A 141 -6.66 -6.24 -15.08
CA LYS A 141 -6.43 -7.54 -15.75
C LYS A 141 -5.80 -7.42 -17.14
N ASP A 142 -5.92 -6.27 -17.78
CA ASP A 142 -5.32 -6.01 -19.10
C ASP A 142 -3.87 -5.46 -18.99
N ILE A 143 -3.39 -5.22 -17.75
CA ILE A 143 -2.05 -4.71 -17.44
C ILE A 143 -1.20 -5.77 -16.78
N MET A 144 -1.80 -6.53 -15.84
CA MET A 144 -1.10 -7.53 -15.03
C MET A 144 -2.00 -8.70 -14.62
N THR A 145 -1.41 -9.79 -14.16
CA THR A 145 -2.15 -10.95 -13.63
C THR A 145 -2.89 -10.58 -12.35
N ILE A 146 -4.14 -10.99 -12.20
CA ILE A 146 -4.93 -10.71 -11.00
C ILE A 146 -4.80 -11.85 -9.98
N PRO A 147 -4.19 -11.63 -8.81
CA PRO A 147 -4.15 -12.62 -7.76
C PRO A 147 -5.51 -12.78 -7.07
N ASN A 148 -5.66 -13.83 -6.29
CA ASN A 148 -6.82 -13.98 -5.41
C ASN A 148 -6.86 -12.85 -4.37
N LYS A 149 -8.04 -12.59 -3.78
CA LYS A 149 -8.16 -11.59 -2.70
C LYS A 149 -7.19 -11.91 -1.57
N PHE A 150 -6.56 -10.86 -1.03
CA PHE A 150 -5.52 -10.93 0.00
C PHE A 150 -4.32 -11.81 -0.40
N SER A 151 -4.05 -11.92 -1.70
CA SER A 151 -2.84 -12.57 -2.20
C SER A 151 -1.91 -11.57 -2.87
N THR A 152 -0.63 -11.95 -2.87
CA THR A 152 0.47 -11.18 -3.45
C THR A 152 0.96 -11.85 -4.73
N LEU A 153 1.54 -11.07 -5.62
CA LEU A 153 2.21 -11.56 -6.81
C LEU A 153 3.42 -10.69 -7.14
N LYS A 154 4.46 -11.32 -7.69
CA LYS A 154 5.67 -10.64 -8.14
C LYS A 154 5.90 -10.97 -9.61
N GLU A 155 5.91 -9.94 -10.43
CA GLU A 155 6.23 -10.00 -11.85
C GLU A 155 7.51 -9.22 -12.14
N SER A 156 7.99 -9.20 -13.36
CA SER A 156 9.28 -8.57 -13.72
C SER A 156 9.36 -7.08 -13.35
N VAL A 157 8.24 -6.35 -13.42
CA VAL A 157 8.17 -4.90 -13.21
C VAL A 157 7.40 -4.55 -11.94
N PHE A 158 6.43 -5.37 -11.56
CA PHE A 158 5.47 -5.09 -10.50
C PHE A 158 5.59 -6.10 -9.35
N THR A 159 5.55 -5.61 -8.13
CA THR A 159 5.27 -6.40 -6.93
C THR A 159 3.98 -5.86 -6.33
N TYR A 160 2.96 -6.68 -6.17
CA TYR A 160 1.64 -6.18 -5.82
C TYR A 160 0.83 -7.16 -4.99
N ALA A 161 -0.18 -6.62 -4.31
CA ALA A 161 -1.15 -7.39 -3.56
C ALA A 161 -2.58 -6.97 -3.93
N ARG A 162 -3.52 -7.91 -3.94
CA ARG A 162 -4.95 -7.60 -4.06
C ARG A 162 -5.50 -7.22 -2.69
N THR A 163 -5.16 -6.03 -2.29
CA THR A 163 -5.50 -5.36 -1.03
C THR A 163 -5.97 -3.95 -1.31
N GLY A 164 -6.45 -3.25 -0.30
CA GLY A 164 -6.87 -1.87 -0.43
C GLY A 164 -7.44 -1.31 0.86
N TYR A 165 -7.77 -0.01 0.84
CA TYR A 165 -8.19 0.77 1.99
C TYR A 165 -9.45 1.60 1.70
N THR A 166 -10.32 1.09 0.83
CA THR A 166 -11.51 1.84 0.35
C THR A 166 -12.83 1.11 0.57
N GLY A 167 -12.78 -0.17 0.97
CA GLY A 167 -13.95 -1.04 0.98
C GLY A 167 -14.29 -1.66 -0.37
N GLU A 168 -13.75 -1.11 -1.46
CA GLU A 168 -13.87 -1.69 -2.80
C GLU A 168 -12.73 -2.67 -3.11
N ASP A 169 -12.88 -3.44 -4.18
CA ASP A 169 -11.84 -4.33 -4.67
C ASP A 169 -10.76 -3.54 -5.41
N GLY A 170 -9.53 -4.07 -5.42
CA GLY A 170 -8.42 -3.41 -6.10
C GLY A 170 -7.08 -4.05 -5.80
N VAL A 171 -6.02 -3.39 -6.21
CA VAL A 171 -4.64 -3.81 -5.96
C VAL A 171 -3.80 -2.63 -5.47
N GLU A 172 -2.79 -2.95 -4.69
CA GLU A 172 -1.70 -2.03 -4.32
C GLU A 172 -0.44 -2.52 -5.01
N ILE A 173 0.20 -1.64 -5.80
CA ILE A 173 1.27 -1.98 -6.74
C ILE A 173 2.54 -1.24 -6.31
N MET A 174 3.58 -1.97 -5.96
CA MET A 174 4.92 -1.44 -5.73
C MET A 174 5.78 -1.63 -6.99
N LEU A 175 6.46 -0.57 -7.41
CA LEU A 175 7.29 -0.55 -8.62
C LEU A 175 8.43 0.47 -8.48
N GLU A 176 9.48 0.33 -9.30
CA GLU A 176 10.55 1.32 -9.37
C GLU A 176 10.04 2.64 -9.98
N HIS A 177 10.52 3.78 -9.49
CA HIS A 177 10.13 5.13 -9.96
C HIS A 177 10.10 5.30 -11.48
N LYS A 178 11.06 4.69 -12.19
CA LYS A 178 11.15 4.80 -13.66
C LYS A 178 9.94 4.23 -14.40
N ASN A 179 9.18 3.33 -13.77
CA ASN A 179 8.04 2.64 -14.36
C ASN A 179 6.69 3.27 -13.98
N THR A 180 6.70 4.21 -13.03
CA THR A 180 5.47 4.77 -12.46
C THR A 180 4.66 5.56 -13.47
N LEU A 181 5.30 6.39 -14.28
CA LEU A 181 4.61 7.18 -15.30
C LEU A 181 3.95 6.29 -16.36
N ASP A 182 4.63 5.23 -16.80
CA ASP A 182 4.08 4.29 -17.77
C ASP A 182 2.84 3.56 -17.21
N LEU A 183 2.86 3.20 -15.91
CA LEU A 183 1.69 2.61 -15.26
C LEU A 183 0.53 3.62 -15.19
N ILE A 184 0.79 4.86 -14.78
CA ILE A 184 -0.22 5.91 -14.67
C ILE A 184 -0.85 6.19 -16.05
N ASP A 185 -0.04 6.32 -17.11
CA ASP A 185 -0.53 6.56 -18.48
C ASP A 185 -1.41 5.39 -18.95
N GLN A 186 -1.05 4.16 -18.61
CA GLN A 186 -1.90 2.99 -18.91
C GLN A 186 -3.22 3.01 -18.13
N LEU A 187 -3.23 3.41 -16.87
CA LEU A 187 -4.44 3.52 -16.04
C LEU A 187 -5.37 4.63 -16.58
N GLU A 188 -4.82 5.82 -16.82
CA GLU A 188 -5.59 6.97 -17.32
C GLU A 188 -6.17 6.72 -18.72
N SER A 189 -5.42 6.06 -19.61
CA SER A 189 -5.92 5.68 -20.95
C SER A 189 -7.12 4.74 -20.90
N ARG A 190 -7.30 4.01 -19.79
CA ARG A 190 -8.42 3.11 -19.52
C ARG A 190 -9.52 3.76 -18.66
N GLY A 191 -9.42 5.07 -18.42
CA GLY A 191 -10.43 5.84 -17.71
C GLY A 191 -10.31 5.84 -16.20
N VAL A 192 -9.27 5.23 -15.61
CA VAL A 192 -9.02 5.31 -14.16
C VAL A 192 -8.62 6.74 -13.80
N LYS A 193 -9.21 7.30 -12.76
CA LYS A 193 -9.01 8.69 -12.38
C LYS A 193 -8.05 8.84 -11.21
N PRO A 194 -7.22 9.91 -11.18
CA PRO A 194 -6.43 10.23 -10.01
C PRO A 194 -7.34 10.59 -8.84
N CYS A 195 -7.01 10.11 -7.66
CA CYS A 195 -7.71 10.36 -6.41
C CYS A 195 -6.71 10.78 -5.33
N GLY A 196 -7.03 11.84 -4.61
CA GLY A 196 -6.19 12.35 -3.54
C GLY A 196 -6.49 11.74 -2.18
N LEU A 197 -5.67 12.09 -1.18
CA LEU A 197 -5.77 11.55 0.17
C LEU A 197 -7.09 11.90 0.87
N GLY A 198 -7.74 13.01 0.49
CA GLY A 198 -9.04 13.38 1.03
C GLY A 198 -10.12 12.35 0.69
N SER A 199 -10.18 11.88 -0.56
CA SER A 199 -11.14 10.83 -0.95
C SER A 199 -10.76 9.47 -0.36
N ARG A 200 -9.47 9.16 -0.22
CA ARG A 200 -9.02 7.95 0.49
C ARG A 200 -9.51 7.91 1.94
N ASP A 201 -9.48 9.06 2.63
CA ASP A 201 -9.95 9.17 4.01
C ASP A 201 -11.48 8.99 4.12
N THR A 202 -12.27 9.62 3.24
CA THR A 202 -13.72 9.43 3.24
C THR A 202 -14.14 7.99 2.91
N LEU A 203 -13.45 7.35 1.98
CA LEU A 203 -13.70 5.96 1.57
C LEU A 203 -13.43 4.96 2.70
N ARG A 204 -12.29 5.09 3.39
CA ARG A 204 -11.95 4.20 4.51
C ARG A 204 -12.93 4.35 5.67
N LEU A 205 -13.33 5.59 5.99
CA LEU A 205 -14.29 5.86 7.06
C LEU A 205 -15.66 5.25 6.77
N GLU A 206 -16.16 5.38 5.54
CA GLU A 206 -17.40 4.75 5.10
C GLU A 206 -17.32 3.21 5.16
N ALA A 207 -16.16 2.63 4.83
CA ALA A 207 -15.90 1.20 4.94
C ALA A 207 -15.61 0.71 6.37
N SER A 208 -15.63 1.61 7.36
CA SER A 208 -15.29 1.32 8.77
C SER A 208 -13.89 0.73 8.95
N LEU A 209 -12.95 1.13 8.11
CA LEU A 209 -11.52 0.77 8.24
C LEU A 209 -10.82 1.75 9.19
N PRO A 210 -9.86 1.26 10.02
CA PRO A 210 -9.17 2.06 11.05
C PRO A 210 -8.35 3.21 10.49
#